data_e3eb6de23390329249e42e0f6300cb86
#
_entry.id   e3eb6de23390329249e42e0f6300cb86
#
_cell.length_a   1.000
_cell.length_b   1.000
_cell.length_c   1.000
_cell.angle_alpha   90.00
_cell.angle_beta   90.00
_cell.angle_gamma   90.00
#
_symmetry.space_group_name_H-M   'P 1'
#
loop_
_entity.id
_entity.type
_entity.pdbx_description
1 polymer ?
#
loop_
_entity_poly.entity_id
_entity_poly.type
_entity_poly.pdbx_seq_one_letter_code
_entity_poly.pdbx_strand_id
1 'polypeptide(L)'
;VPPLTPTPTPPAAPRAPRAPRAVLVGPPGSGKSTVARLLARELGVAPRDTDVDIERSAGKPISEIFVDDGEPHFRDLERDAVTSALASHAGVLALGGGAVLDPHTEAALAAYAAAGGAVVFLDVSLAHAAPRVGFNQARPLLLGNPRSQWQALMERRRPVYRRVATLVVSTDARSPAQVAHEIAAALRATPPRDAGAVHHESGAPQ
;
A
#
# COMPACT_ATOMS: atom_id res chain seq x y z
N VAL A 1 -13.86 54.93 -22.81
CA VAL A 1 -12.89 54.02 -22.17
C VAL A 1 -13.24 52.62 -22.64
N PRO A 2 -12.35 51.89 -23.37
CA PRO A 2 -12.64 50.52 -23.78
C PRO A 2 -12.58 49.55 -22.57
N PRO A 3 -13.39 48.49 -22.55
CA PRO A 3 -13.40 47.51 -21.48
C PRO A 3 -12.11 46.73 -21.45
N LEU A 4 -11.55 46.52 -20.26
CA LEU A 4 -10.36 45.69 -20.01
C LEU A 4 -10.71 44.23 -20.26
N THR A 5 -10.11 43.60 -21.26
CA THR A 5 -10.20 42.15 -21.50
C THR A 5 -9.48 41.40 -20.36
N PRO A 6 -10.13 40.40 -19.73
CA PRO A 6 -9.46 39.60 -18.71
C PRO A 6 -8.30 38.82 -19.29
N THR A 7 -7.12 38.94 -18.70
CA THR A 7 -5.93 38.17 -19.03
C THR A 7 -6.20 36.68 -18.79
N PRO A 8 -5.94 35.78 -19.75
CA PRO A 8 -6.15 34.36 -19.54
C PRO A 8 -5.20 33.85 -18.42
N THR A 9 -5.77 33.19 -17.43
CA THR A 9 -5.01 32.50 -16.38
C THR A 9 -4.13 31.43 -17.03
N PRO A 10 -2.81 31.43 -16.77
CA PRO A 10 -1.93 30.42 -17.33
C PRO A 10 -2.37 29.01 -16.88
N PRO A 11 -2.26 27.98 -17.77
CA PRO A 11 -2.60 26.63 -17.40
C PRO A 11 -1.74 26.19 -16.22
N ALA A 12 -2.38 25.55 -15.22
CA ALA A 12 -1.68 25.02 -14.06
C ALA A 12 -0.59 24.06 -14.51
N ALA A 13 0.64 24.26 -14.02
CA ALA A 13 1.77 23.39 -14.31
C ALA A 13 1.39 21.93 -13.98
N PRO A 14 1.85 20.95 -14.79
CA PRO A 14 1.58 19.54 -14.52
C PRO A 14 2.09 19.20 -13.12
N ARG A 15 1.14 18.76 -12.26
CA ARG A 15 1.49 18.30 -10.91
C ARG A 15 2.41 17.10 -11.06
N ALA A 16 3.59 17.17 -10.42
CA ALA A 16 4.48 16.03 -10.29
C ALA A 16 3.71 14.77 -9.85
N PRO A 17 4.04 13.58 -10.39
CA PRO A 17 3.36 12.33 -10.02
C PRO A 17 3.41 12.17 -8.50
N ARG A 18 2.24 11.99 -7.90
CA ARG A 18 2.11 11.89 -6.45
C ARG A 18 2.26 10.43 -6.05
N ALA A 19 3.49 10.01 -5.75
CA ALA A 19 3.72 8.70 -5.16
C ALA A 19 3.27 8.64 -3.69
N PRO A 20 2.85 7.47 -3.17
CA PRO A 20 2.52 7.30 -1.76
C PRO A 20 3.68 7.71 -0.82
N ARG A 21 3.34 8.20 0.37
CA ARG A 21 4.31 8.42 1.46
C ARG A 21 4.78 7.11 2.07
N ALA A 22 3.89 6.12 2.11
CA ALA A 22 4.18 4.76 2.53
C ALA A 22 3.14 3.81 1.94
N VAL A 23 3.57 2.58 1.64
CA VAL A 23 2.71 1.47 1.25
C VAL A 23 2.79 0.39 2.32
N LEU A 24 1.65 0.01 2.89
CA LEU A 24 1.56 -1.03 3.92
C LEU A 24 1.19 -2.37 3.29
N VAL A 25 2.01 -3.37 3.50
CA VAL A 25 1.79 -4.76 3.08
C VAL A 25 1.76 -5.70 4.27
N GLY A 26 1.17 -6.87 4.13
CA GLY A 26 1.13 -7.88 5.19
C GLY A 26 -0.14 -8.74 5.14
N PRO A 27 -0.21 -9.80 5.96
CA PRO A 27 -1.30 -10.75 5.95
C PRO A 27 -2.62 -10.18 6.48
N PRO A 28 -3.73 -10.89 6.29
CA PRO A 28 -4.97 -10.63 7.03
C PRO A 28 -4.71 -10.63 8.53
N GLY A 29 -5.33 -9.69 9.26
CA GLY A 29 -5.16 -9.54 10.70
C GLY A 29 -3.90 -8.77 11.15
N SER A 30 -3.02 -8.35 10.25
CA SER A 30 -1.85 -7.52 10.61
C SER A 30 -2.20 -6.06 10.97
N GLY A 31 -3.44 -5.62 10.69
CA GLY A 31 -3.92 -4.28 11.07
C GLY A 31 -3.64 -3.17 10.06
N LYS A 32 -3.30 -3.49 8.80
CA LYS A 32 -2.95 -2.52 7.74
C LYS A 32 -3.89 -1.32 7.64
N SER A 33 -5.19 -1.56 7.46
CA SER A 33 -6.19 -0.49 7.29
C SER A 33 -6.28 0.43 8.50
N THR A 34 -6.13 -0.11 9.71
CA THR A 34 -6.15 0.68 10.95
C THR A 34 -4.87 1.48 11.11
N VAL A 35 -3.71 0.85 10.90
CA VAL A 35 -2.40 1.51 10.96
C VAL A 35 -2.30 2.57 9.86
N ALA A 36 -2.78 2.30 8.65
CA ALA A 36 -2.78 3.28 7.55
C ALA A 36 -3.53 4.57 7.93
N ARG A 37 -4.72 4.44 8.54
CA ARG A 37 -5.50 5.61 8.99
C ARG A 37 -4.78 6.42 10.07
N LEU A 38 -4.16 5.74 11.04
CA LEU A 38 -3.44 6.40 12.13
C LEU A 38 -2.14 7.04 11.64
N LEU A 39 -1.38 6.35 10.82
CA LEU A 39 -0.16 6.85 10.19
C LEU A 39 -0.45 8.06 9.29
N ALA A 40 -1.50 7.97 8.47
CA ALA A 40 -1.92 9.07 7.61
C ALA A 40 -2.27 10.32 8.42
N ARG A 41 -2.99 10.15 9.55
CA ARG A 41 -3.29 11.26 10.49
C ARG A 41 -2.01 11.88 11.05
N GLU A 42 -1.05 11.05 11.49
CA GLU A 42 0.21 11.53 12.07
C GLU A 42 1.10 12.26 11.04
N LEU A 43 1.01 11.86 9.77
CA LEU A 43 1.74 12.48 8.66
C LEU A 43 0.99 13.65 8.00
N GLY A 44 -0.25 13.94 8.39
CA GLY A 44 -1.08 14.99 7.79
C GLY A 44 -1.46 14.71 6.33
N VAL A 45 -1.65 13.42 5.95
CA VAL A 45 -2.00 12.98 4.59
C VAL A 45 -3.24 12.10 4.59
N ALA A 46 -3.77 11.77 3.41
CA ALA A 46 -4.94 10.89 3.28
C ALA A 46 -4.55 9.40 3.34
N PRO A 47 -5.34 8.54 3.98
CA PRO A 47 -5.24 7.09 3.84
C PRO A 47 -5.99 6.62 2.61
N ARG A 48 -5.55 5.49 2.00
CA ARG A 48 -6.26 4.76 0.95
C ARG A 48 -6.08 3.26 1.18
N ASP A 49 -7.10 2.48 0.87
CA ASP A 49 -7.10 1.02 1.01
C ASP A 49 -7.60 0.41 -0.31
N THR A 50 -6.79 -0.46 -0.93
CA THR A 50 -7.13 -1.04 -2.23
C THR A 50 -8.32 -1.99 -2.16
N ASP A 51 -8.55 -2.67 -1.04
CA ASP A 51 -9.72 -3.54 -0.86
C ASP A 51 -11.01 -2.68 -0.91
N VAL A 52 -11.01 -1.51 -0.27
CA VAL A 52 -12.13 -0.54 -0.32
C VAL A 52 -12.35 0.01 -1.72
N ASP A 53 -11.28 0.27 -2.46
CA ASP A 53 -11.39 0.76 -3.85
C ASP A 53 -12.02 -0.31 -4.76
N ILE A 54 -11.63 -1.58 -4.60
CA ILE A 54 -12.20 -2.69 -5.36
C ILE A 54 -13.70 -2.83 -5.07
N GLU A 55 -14.09 -2.87 -3.78
CA GLU A 55 -15.52 -2.98 -3.42
C GLU A 55 -16.34 -1.82 -3.96
N ARG A 56 -15.78 -0.60 -3.91
CA ARG A 56 -16.45 0.59 -4.46
C ARG A 56 -16.61 0.51 -5.98
N SER A 57 -15.59 0.05 -6.70
CA SER A 57 -15.64 -0.05 -8.17
C SER A 57 -16.54 -1.19 -8.64
N ALA A 58 -16.55 -2.31 -7.93
CA ALA A 58 -17.39 -3.47 -8.23
C ALA A 58 -18.86 -3.30 -7.78
N GLY A 59 -19.13 -2.36 -6.86
CA GLY A 59 -20.46 -2.15 -6.28
C GLY A 59 -20.92 -3.29 -5.36
N LYS A 60 -20.03 -4.20 -5.00
CA LYS A 60 -20.30 -5.36 -4.13
C LYS A 60 -19.07 -5.74 -3.28
N PRO A 61 -19.26 -6.41 -2.14
CA PRO A 61 -18.16 -6.83 -1.28
C PRO A 61 -17.26 -7.87 -1.97
N ILE A 62 -15.99 -7.91 -1.56
CA ILE A 62 -14.98 -8.83 -2.11
C ILE A 62 -15.43 -10.29 -2.03
N SER A 63 -16.12 -10.66 -0.95
CA SER A 63 -16.66 -12.03 -0.81
C SER A 63 -17.63 -12.41 -1.91
N GLU A 64 -18.45 -11.48 -2.38
CA GLU A 64 -19.38 -11.71 -3.49
C GLU A 64 -18.65 -11.73 -4.84
N ILE A 65 -17.62 -10.90 -5.04
CA ILE A 65 -16.78 -10.95 -6.24
C ILE A 65 -16.16 -12.36 -6.40
N PHE A 66 -15.65 -12.95 -5.31
CA PHE A 66 -15.09 -14.29 -5.35
C PHE A 66 -16.12 -15.37 -5.70
N VAL A 67 -17.36 -15.23 -5.24
CA VAL A 67 -18.44 -16.21 -5.49
C VAL A 67 -18.99 -16.07 -6.91
N ASP A 68 -19.26 -14.85 -7.34
CA ASP A 68 -19.97 -14.56 -8.59
C ASP A 68 -19.02 -14.54 -9.80
N ASP A 69 -17.84 -13.91 -9.65
CA ASP A 69 -16.94 -13.61 -10.76
C ASP A 69 -15.63 -14.44 -10.70
N GLY A 70 -15.36 -15.06 -9.55
CA GLY A 70 -14.20 -15.92 -9.33
C GLY A 70 -12.90 -15.20 -8.98
N GLU A 71 -11.93 -15.98 -8.49
CA GLU A 71 -10.62 -15.45 -8.06
C GLU A 71 -9.86 -14.73 -9.18
N PRO A 72 -9.80 -15.24 -10.45
CA PRO A 72 -9.06 -14.56 -11.52
C PRO A 72 -9.54 -13.12 -11.75
N HIS A 73 -10.86 -12.91 -11.79
CA HIS A 73 -11.43 -11.58 -11.96
C HIS A 73 -11.07 -10.65 -10.78
N PHE A 74 -11.17 -11.16 -9.55
CA PHE A 74 -10.71 -10.39 -8.37
C PHE A 74 -9.24 -9.99 -8.48
N ARG A 75 -8.34 -10.88 -8.95
CA ARG A 75 -6.92 -10.58 -9.11
C ARG A 75 -6.66 -9.50 -10.15
N ASP A 76 -7.43 -9.45 -11.21
CA ASP A 76 -7.35 -8.37 -12.20
C ASP A 76 -7.75 -7.01 -11.56
N LEU A 77 -8.86 -6.97 -10.83
CA LEU A 77 -9.29 -5.77 -10.10
C LEU A 77 -8.26 -5.33 -9.05
N GLU A 78 -7.67 -6.29 -8.32
CA GLU A 78 -6.63 -6.02 -7.30
C GLU A 78 -5.39 -5.39 -7.93
N ARG A 79 -4.89 -5.92 -9.05
CA ARG A 79 -3.76 -5.37 -9.80
C ARG A 79 -4.03 -3.95 -10.31
N ASP A 80 -5.20 -3.72 -10.90
CA ASP A 80 -5.60 -2.42 -11.41
C ASP A 80 -5.73 -1.38 -10.29
N ALA A 81 -6.33 -1.76 -9.15
CA ALA A 81 -6.44 -0.91 -7.98
C ALA A 81 -5.07 -0.52 -7.41
N VAL A 82 -4.12 -1.46 -7.31
CA VAL A 82 -2.75 -1.20 -6.86
C VAL A 82 -2.02 -0.27 -7.82
N THR A 83 -2.06 -0.55 -9.11
CA THR A 83 -1.40 0.25 -10.15
C THR A 83 -1.91 1.70 -10.13
N SER A 84 -3.24 1.87 -10.12
CA SER A 84 -3.87 3.18 -10.02
C SER A 84 -3.49 3.91 -8.73
N ALA A 85 -3.48 3.21 -7.59
CA ALA A 85 -3.17 3.81 -6.31
C ALA A 85 -1.70 4.26 -6.21
N LEU A 86 -0.76 3.45 -6.68
CA LEU A 86 0.67 3.81 -6.72
C LEU A 86 0.94 5.04 -7.58
N ALA A 87 0.21 5.21 -8.69
CA ALA A 87 0.39 6.32 -9.61
C ALA A 87 -0.29 7.63 -9.16
N SER A 88 -1.35 7.55 -8.35
CA SER A 88 -2.23 8.71 -8.11
C SER A 88 -2.36 9.14 -6.65
N HIS A 89 -1.96 8.30 -5.67
CA HIS A 89 -2.17 8.58 -4.25
C HIS A 89 -0.90 9.12 -3.57
N ALA A 90 -0.99 10.29 -2.96
CA ALA A 90 0.14 10.93 -2.29
C ALA A 90 0.18 10.68 -0.76
N GLY A 91 -0.67 9.79 -0.23
CA GLY A 91 -0.82 9.54 1.21
C GLY A 91 -0.28 8.18 1.64
N VAL A 92 -0.94 7.57 2.61
CA VAL A 92 -0.62 6.21 3.09
C VAL A 92 -1.53 5.21 2.39
N LEU A 93 -0.95 4.21 1.74
CA LEU A 93 -1.66 3.19 0.98
C LEU A 93 -1.60 1.85 1.71
N ALA A 94 -2.75 1.22 1.98
CA ALA A 94 -2.84 -0.17 2.43
C ALA A 94 -3.20 -1.06 1.24
N LEU A 95 -2.47 -2.17 1.05
CA LEU A 95 -2.75 -3.15 0.01
C LEU A 95 -3.52 -4.35 0.55
N GLY A 96 -4.32 -4.98 -0.32
CA GLY A 96 -4.90 -6.29 -0.07
C GLY A 96 -3.84 -7.33 0.32
N GLY A 97 -4.21 -8.27 1.20
CA GLY A 97 -3.22 -9.23 1.73
C GLY A 97 -2.62 -10.18 0.69
N GLY A 98 -3.24 -10.32 -0.48
CA GLY A 98 -2.75 -11.14 -1.59
C GLY A 98 -2.01 -10.36 -2.68
N ALA A 99 -2.16 -9.05 -2.71
CA ALA A 99 -1.71 -8.19 -3.80
C ALA A 99 -0.23 -8.37 -4.18
N VAL A 100 0.65 -8.57 -3.17
CA VAL A 100 2.09 -8.76 -3.39
C VAL A 100 2.45 -10.08 -4.12
N LEU A 101 1.49 -11.00 -4.29
CA LEU A 101 1.74 -12.26 -4.99
C LEU A 101 1.63 -12.11 -6.51
N ASP A 102 1.02 -11.05 -6.98
CA ASP A 102 0.98 -10.71 -8.40
C ASP A 102 2.34 -10.18 -8.85
N PRO A 103 2.95 -10.74 -9.91
CA PRO A 103 4.28 -10.33 -10.38
C PRO A 103 4.35 -8.86 -10.82
N HIS A 104 3.26 -8.30 -11.37
CA HIS A 104 3.22 -6.89 -11.77
C HIS A 104 3.19 -5.99 -10.55
N THR A 105 2.42 -6.35 -9.53
CA THR A 105 2.40 -5.64 -8.24
C THR A 105 3.76 -5.70 -7.57
N GLU A 106 4.41 -6.87 -7.55
CA GLU A 106 5.76 -7.02 -6.98
C GLU A 106 6.77 -6.12 -7.70
N ALA A 107 6.77 -6.13 -9.03
CA ALA A 107 7.64 -5.26 -9.84
C ALA A 107 7.36 -3.76 -9.60
N ALA A 108 6.09 -3.36 -9.52
CA ALA A 108 5.70 -1.98 -9.24
C ALA A 108 6.16 -1.52 -7.84
N LEU A 109 6.04 -2.39 -6.83
CA LEU A 109 6.54 -2.11 -5.48
C LEU A 109 8.07 -2.02 -5.44
N ALA A 110 8.77 -2.88 -6.18
CA ALA A 110 10.22 -2.82 -6.31
C ALA A 110 10.68 -1.51 -6.96
N ALA A 111 10.02 -1.08 -8.04
CA ALA A 111 10.29 0.19 -8.70
C ALA A 111 10.01 1.39 -7.77
N TYR A 112 8.88 1.35 -7.03
CA TYR A 112 8.54 2.37 -6.05
C TYR A 112 9.59 2.44 -4.93
N ALA A 113 10.05 1.30 -4.40
CA ALA A 113 11.11 1.22 -3.39
C ALA A 113 12.46 1.73 -3.92
N ALA A 114 12.83 1.36 -5.16
CA ALA A 114 14.06 1.84 -5.81
C ALA A 114 14.06 3.36 -6.00
N ALA A 115 12.89 3.97 -6.22
CA ALA A 115 12.71 5.42 -6.27
C ALA A 115 12.71 6.10 -4.88
N GLY A 116 13.01 5.36 -3.80
CA GLY A 116 13.06 5.88 -2.44
C GLY A 116 11.73 5.79 -1.67
N GLY A 117 10.73 5.11 -2.23
CA GLY A 117 9.45 4.87 -1.60
C GLY A 117 9.55 3.88 -0.43
N ALA A 118 8.69 4.04 0.58
CA ALA A 118 8.66 3.19 1.76
C ALA A 118 7.60 2.10 1.63
N VAL A 119 8.02 0.84 1.48
CA VAL A 119 7.16 -0.34 1.57
C VAL A 119 7.32 -0.95 2.95
N VAL A 120 6.25 -0.91 3.76
CA VAL A 120 6.27 -1.35 5.16
C VAL A 120 5.55 -2.69 5.30
N PHE A 121 6.26 -3.72 5.66
CA PHE A 121 5.66 -5.00 6.01
C PHE A 121 5.23 -5.00 7.48
N LEU A 122 3.92 -5.11 7.73
CA LEU A 122 3.36 -5.34 9.05
C LEU A 122 3.37 -6.84 9.36
N ASP A 123 4.43 -7.30 10.02
CA ASP A 123 4.57 -8.70 10.42
C ASP A 123 3.73 -8.98 11.67
N VAL A 124 3.03 -10.12 11.67
CA VAL A 124 2.17 -10.56 12.77
C VAL A 124 2.31 -12.07 12.93
N SER A 125 2.36 -12.54 14.18
CA SER A 125 2.29 -13.96 14.50
C SER A 125 0.85 -14.48 14.42
N LEU A 126 0.70 -15.80 14.28
CA LEU A 126 -0.62 -16.45 14.31
C LEU A 126 -1.37 -16.12 15.61
N ALA A 127 -0.68 -16.12 16.75
CA ALA A 127 -1.29 -15.86 18.05
C ALA A 127 -2.00 -14.49 18.11
N HIS A 128 -1.44 -13.48 17.45
CA HIS A 128 -1.98 -12.12 17.44
C HIS A 128 -2.90 -11.85 16.24
N ALA A 129 -2.73 -12.55 15.12
CA ALA A 129 -3.61 -12.43 13.97
C ALA A 129 -4.95 -13.15 14.19
N ALA A 130 -4.94 -14.31 14.84
CA ALA A 130 -6.10 -15.19 14.98
C ALA A 130 -7.34 -14.49 15.58
N PRO A 131 -7.25 -13.73 16.68
CA PRO A 131 -8.40 -13.02 17.24
C PRO A 131 -8.93 -11.91 16.31
N ARG A 132 -8.06 -11.34 15.46
CA ARG A 132 -8.39 -10.18 14.60
C ARG A 132 -9.01 -10.60 13.26
N VAL A 133 -8.74 -11.82 12.79
CA VAL A 133 -9.24 -12.32 11.49
C VAL A 133 -10.68 -12.83 11.60
N GLY A 134 -11.21 -13.00 12.83
CA GLY A 134 -12.56 -13.51 13.04
C GLY A 134 -12.72 -14.91 12.42
N PHE A 135 -12.01 -15.90 12.96
CA PHE A 135 -12.14 -17.30 12.49
C PHE A 135 -13.58 -17.84 12.59
N ASN A 136 -14.49 -17.09 13.23
CA ASN A 136 -15.90 -17.43 13.37
C ASN A 136 -16.81 -16.82 12.29
N GLN A 137 -16.30 -15.97 11.39
CA GLN A 137 -17.08 -15.43 10.28
C GLN A 137 -16.54 -15.99 8.98
N ALA A 138 -17.41 -16.69 8.25
CA ALA A 138 -17.12 -17.44 7.04
C ALA A 138 -16.39 -16.60 5.97
N ARG A 139 -15.06 -16.69 5.96
CA ARG A 139 -14.30 -16.43 4.74
C ARG A 139 -14.19 -17.75 3.98
N PRO A 140 -14.69 -17.84 2.72
CA PRO A 140 -14.70 -19.08 1.94
C PRO A 140 -13.34 -19.76 1.80
N LEU A 141 -12.24 -19.00 1.99
CA LEU A 141 -10.87 -19.50 1.89
C LEU A 141 -10.36 -20.25 3.14
N LEU A 142 -11.18 -20.38 4.22
CA LEU A 142 -10.76 -20.98 5.48
C LEU A 142 -11.70 -22.14 5.91
N LEU A 143 -12.21 -22.91 4.95
CA LEU A 143 -12.93 -24.16 5.23
C LEU A 143 -11.94 -25.19 5.79
N GLY A 144 -12.16 -25.67 7.03
CA GLY A 144 -11.29 -26.62 7.71
C GLY A 144 -10.67 -26.09 9.00
N ASN A 145 -9.36 -26.29 9.22
CA ASN A 145 -8.64 -25.71 10.35
C ASN A 145 -8.09 -24.31 10.00
N PRO A 146 -8.73 -23.22 10.43
CA PRO A 146 -8.35 -21.87 10.06
C PRO A 146 -6.91 -21.49 10.46
N ARG A 147 -6.43 -22.05 11.58
CA ARG A 147 -5.07 -21.81 12.08
C ARG A 147 -4.00 -22.40 11.16
N SER A 148 -4.18 -23.66 10.76
CA SER A 148 -3.26 -24.34 9.83
C SER A 148 -3.25 -23.66 8.47
N GLN A 149 -4.42 -23.25 7.98
CA GLN A 149 -4.53 -22.55 6.71
C GLN A 149 -3.85 -21.17 6.75
N TRP A 150 -4.04 -20.41 7.83
CA TRP A 150 -3.35 -19.14 8.00
C TRP A 150 -1.82 -19.34 8.08
N GLN A 151 -1.38 -20.38 8.77
CA GLN A 151 0.04 -20.72 8.90
C GLN A 151 0.65 -21.07 7.55
N ALA A 152 0.01 -21.95 6.77
CA ALA A 152 0.42 -22.29 5.41
C ALA A 152 0.41 -21.07 4.45
N LEU A 153 -0.57 -20.18 4.62
CA LEU A 153 -0.62 -18.91 3.90
C LEU A 153 0.58 -18.03 4.24
N MET A 154 0.94 -17.92 5.52
CA MET A 154 2.08 -17.13 5.96
C MET A 154 3.43 -17.72 5.53
N GLU A 155 3.59 -19.03 5.55
CA GLU A 155 4.80 -19.70 5.05
C GLU A 155 5.09 -19.35 3.59
N ARG A 156 4.05 -19.28 2.76
CA ARG A 156 4.16 -18.91 1.34
C ARG A 156 4.37 -17.40 1.13
N ARG A 157 3.69 -16.56 1.90
CA ARG A 157 3.63 -15.10 1.65
C ARG A 157 4.70 -14.31 2.38
N ARG A 158 5.15 -14.74 3.56
CA ARG A 158 6.16 -14.02 4.35
C ARG A 158 7.45 -13.75 3.59
N PRO A 159 8.02 -14.69 2.80
CA PRO A 159 9.19 -14.41 1.98
C PRO A 159 8.94 -13.29 0.95
N VAL A 160 7.74 -13.25 0.34
CA VAL A 160 7.36 -12.20 -0.62
C VAL A 160 7.20 -10.85 0.08
N TYR A 161 6.48 -10.79 1.21
CA TYR A 161 6.37 -9.55 1.99
C TYR A 161 7.73 -8.98 2.37
N ARG A 162 8.66 -9.85 2.82
CA ARG A 162 10.01 -9.43 3.19
C ARG A 162 10.83 -8.94 2.00
N ARG A 163 10.65 -9.54 0.83
CA ARG A 163 11.39 -9.17 -0.38
C ARG A 163 11.00 -7.80 -0.90
N VAL A 164 9.71 -7.45 -0.86
CA VAL A 164 9.22 -6.13 -1.33
C VAL A 164 9.37 -5.03 -0.28
N ALA A 165 9.57 -5.37 0.99
CA ALA A 165 9.60 -4.41 2.08
C ALA A 165 10.93 -3.68 2.19
N THR A 166 10.87 -2.36 2.41
CA THR A 166 12.00 -1.53 2.83
C THR A 166 12.09 -1.41 4.36
N LEU A 167 10.97 -1.67 5.05
CA LEU A 167 10.86 -1.65 6.51
C LEU A 167 9.97 -2.80 6.96
N VAL A 168 10.38 -3.52 8.01
CA VAL A 168 9.57 -4.58 8.64
C VAL A 168 9.25 -4.15 10.08
N VAL A 169 7.96 -4.14 10.42
CA VAL A 169 7.49 -3.74 11.74
C VAL A 169 6.60 -4.84 12.32
N SER A 170 6.93 -5.34 13.50
CA SER A 170 6.07 -6.28 14.22
C SER A 170 4.86 -5.58 14.81
N THR A 171 3.69 -6.22 14.68
CA THR A 171 2.45 -5.75 15.31
C THR A 171 2.02 -6.58 16.52
N ASP A 172 2.84 -7.54 16.93
CA ASP A 172 2.59 -8.42 18.07
C ASP A 172 2.64 -7.63 19.39
N ALA A 173 1.66 -7.85 20.24
CA ALA A 173 1.51 -7.21 21.55
C ALA A 173 1.60 -5.66 21.52
N ARG A 174 1.27 -5.04 20.38
CA ARG A 174 1.35 -3.58 20.17
C ARG A 174 0.01 -3.02 19.75
N SER A 175 -0.29 -1.80 20.20
CA SER A 175 -1.43 -1.06 19.70
C SER A 175 -1.17 -0.54 18.28
N PRO A 176 -2.21 -0.38 17.45
CA PRO A 176 -2.05 0.23 16.12
C PRO A 176 -1.43 1.63 16.15
N ALA A 177 -1.64 2.39 17.22
CA ALA A 177 -1.04 3.72 17.39
C ALA A 177 0.47 3.65 17.62
N GLN A 178 0.96 2.71 18.43
CA GLN A 178 2.39 2.49 18.61
C GLN A 178 3.08 2.08 17.31
N VAL A 179 2.44 1.20 16.52
CA VAL A 179 2.96 0.78 15.22
C VAL A 179 3.00 1.96 14.24
N ALA A 180 1.93 2.76 14.17
CA ALA A 180 1.89 3.96 13.31
C ALA A 180 2.97 4.97 13.69
N HIS A 181 3.16 5.23 14.99
CA HIS A 181 4.17 6.14 15.50
C HIS A 181 5.60 5.70 15.14
N GLU A 182 5.92 4.41 15.31
CA GLU A 182 7.24 3.87 14.91
C GLU A 182 7.49 4.04 13.41
N ILE A 183 6.49 3.71 12.57
CA ILE A 183 6.61 3.90 11.12
C ILE A 183 6.83 5.38 10.80
N ALA A 184 6.06 6.29 11.39
CA ALA A 184 6.21 7.72 11.17
C ALA A 184 7.60 8.22 11.57
N ALA A 185 8.15 7.74 12.69
CA ALA A 185 9.51 8.07 13.13
C ALA A 185 10.56 7.58 12.13
N ALA A 186 10.44 6.33 11.64
CA ALA A 186 11.34 5.77 10.64
C ALA A 186 11.29 6.56 9.31
N LEU A 187 10.09 6.96 8.87
CA LEU A 187 9.92 7.75 7.64
C LEU A 187 10.53 9.17 7.76
N ARG A 188 10.52 9.76 8.95
CA ARG A 188 11.17 11.06 9.19
C ARG A 188 12.69 10.96 9.28
N ALA A 189 13.22 9.84 9.76
CA ALA A 189 14.65 9.59 9.89
C ALA A 189 15.34 9.27 8.54
N THR A 190 14.56 8.86 7.53
CA THR A 190 15.07 8.59 6.18
C THR A 190 14.95 9.87 5.35
N PRO A 191 16.06 10.60 5.07
CA PRO A 191 15.99 11.79 4.25
C PRO A 191 15.46 11.44 2.84
N PRO A 192 14.70 12.33 2.19
CA PRO A 192 14.32 12.15 0.80
C PRO A 192 15.61 11.98 0.00
N ARG A 193 15.71 10.88 -0.76
CA ARG A 193 16.78 10.74 -1.75
C ARG A 193 16.47 11.80 -2.81
N ASP A 194 17.35 12.78 -2.95
CA ASP A 194 17.28 13.79 -3.99
C ASP A 194 17.17 13.09 -5.33
N ALA A 195 16.05 13.31 -6.03
CA ALA A 195 15.85 12.85 -7.39
C ALA A 195 16.86 13.62 -8.28
N GLY A 196 17.99 12.94 -8.60
CA GLY A 196 18.83 13.27 -9.72
C GLY A 196 19.54 14.63 -9.67
N ALA A 197 20.68 14.72 -9.00
CA ALA A 197 21.73 15.62 -9.44
C ALA A 197 22.26 15.10 -10.77
N VAL A 198 21.70 15.57 -11.87
CA VAL A 198 22.29 15.43 -13.19
C VAL A 198 23.57 16.29 -13.17
N HIS A 199 24.71 15.64 -12.99
CA HIS A 199 25.99 16.27 -13.24
C HIS A 199 26.04 16.65 -14.72
N HIS A 200 25.77 17.92 -15.02
CA HIS A 200 26.22 18.53 -16.26
C HIS A 200 27.75 18.63 -16.18
N GLU A 201 28.44 17.66 -16.75
CA GLU A 201 29.83 17.85 -17.12
C GLU A 201 29.87 18.90 -18.23
N SER A 202 30.26 20.09 -17.83
CA SER A 202 30.60 21.18 -18.76
C SER A 202 31.94 20.83 -19.41
N GLY A 203 31.90 20.16 -20.55
CA GLY A 203 33.06 20.00 -21.45
C GLY A 203 33.40 21.33 -22.03
N ALA A 204 34.53 21.94 -21.61
CA ALA A 204 35.13 23.05 -22.27
C ALA A 204 35.88 22.55 -23.52
N PRO A 205 35.77 23.20 -24.68
CA PRO A 205 36.64 22.92 -25.82
C PRO A 205 37.96 23.68 -25.69
N GLN A 206 39.06 22.99 -25.96
CA GLN A 206 40.32 23.61 -26.34
C GLN A 206 40.40 23.73 -27.88
#